data_54fca173449334ab00909d618e5cc6fa
#
_entry.id   54fca173449334ab00909d618e5cc6fa
#
_cell.length_a   1.000
_cell.length_b   1.000
_cell.length_c   1.000
_cell.angle_alpha   90.00
_cell.angle_beta   90.00
_cell.angle_gamma   90.00
#
_symmetry.space_group_name_H-M   'P 1'
#
loop_
_entity.id
_entity.type
_entity.pdbx_description
1 polymer ?
#
loop_
_entity_poly.entity_id
_entity_poly.type
_entity_poly.pdbx_seq_one_letter_code
_entity_poly.pdbx_strand_id
1 'polypeptide(L)'
;MKKRILVFSADAMVCEDVDALRQLPNFQKYLAGGCEVTGGMRTIYPSVTYPAHVSMVTGCYVGKHGVTSNFNFTTTNKDTQWLWFSKNIHVEDIFAAAKKQGYTTGAISWPVTAGNPNIDWLMAEYWMPNPGDTLRSSFADAGSSEAMLDIIQRNAQYLPKGYEKGGKKNFMQ
;
A
#
# COMPACT_ATOMS: atom_id res chain seq x y z
N MET A 1 1.93 -6.40 -27.60
CA MET A 1 1.89 -5.37 -26.53
C MET A 1 1.76 -6.10 -25.20
N LYS A 2 2.64 -5.86 -24.21
CA LYS A 2 2.50 -6.47 -22.89
C LYS A 2 1.21 -5.97 -22.22
N LYS A 3 0.43 -6.87 -21.60
CA LYS A 3 -0.76 -6.50 -20.85
C LYS A 3 -0.36 -5.65 -19.64
N ARG A 4 -1.21 -4.71 -19.27
CA ARG A 4 -1.05 -3.87 -18.07
C ARG A 4 -2.10 -4.27 -17.06
N ILE A 5 -1.73 -4.31 -15.78
CA ILE A 5 -2.63 -4.57 -14.66
C ILE A 5 -2.52 -3.38 -13.73
N LEU A 6 -3.66 -2.83 -13.35
CA LEU A 6 -3.79 -1.82 -12.31
C LEU A 6 -4.66 -2.41 -11.20
N VAL A 7 -4.13 -2.47 -10.01
CA VAL A 7 -4.86 -2.88 -8.80
C VAL A 7 -5.11 -1.64 -7.96
N PHE A 8 -6.35 -1.40 -7.61
CA PHE A 8 -6.76 -0.32 -6.72
C PHE A 8 -7.42 -0.93 -5.49
N SER A 9 -6.88 -0.67 -4.31
CA SER A 9 -7.46 -1.08 -3.03
C SER A 9 -7.96 0.16 -2.28
N ALA A 10 -9.26 0.20 -2.00
CA ALA A 10 -9.85 1.19 -1.13
C ALA A 10 -9.93 0.58 0.27
N ASP A 11 -9.04 1.01 1.17
CA ASP A 11 -8.98 0.50 2.54
C ASP A 11 -10.27 0.81 3.31
N ALA A 12 -10.71 -0.12 4.16
CA ALA A 12 -11.90 -0.04 4.99
C ALA A 12 -13.24 0.12 4.22
N MET A 13 -13.26 -0.03 2.89
CA MET A 13 -14.49 0.02 2.10
C MET A 13 -15.34 -1.23 2.35
N VAL A 14 -16.64 -1.05 2.59
CA VAL A 14 -17.61 -2.13 2.79
C VAL A 14 -18.56 -2.26 1.60
N CYS A 15 -19.35 -3.34 1.56
CA CYS A 15 -20.25 -3.61 0.44
C CYS A 15 -21.28 -2.49 0.22
N GLU A 16 -21.75 -1.88 1.29
CA GLU A 16 -22.72 -0.79 1.26
C GLU A 16 -22.19 0.45 0.55
N ASP A 17 -20.88 0.70 0.59
CA ASP A 17 -20.25 1.82 -0.12
C ASP A 17 -20.30 1.63 -1.64
N VAL A 18 -20.35 0.39 -2.12
CA VAL A 18 -20.39 0.08 -3.55
C VAL A 18 -21.64 0.65 -4.22
N ASP A 19 -22.77 0.66 -3.53
CA ASP A 19 -24.02 1.22 -4.05
C ASP A 19 -23.91 2.73 -4.30
N ALA A 20 -23.19 3.45 -3.44
CA ALA A 20 -22.89 4.87 -3.65
C ALA A 20 -21.92 5.06 -4.83
N LEU A 21 -20.90 4.21 -4.94
CA LEU A 21 -19.91 4.25 -6.04
C LEU A 21 -20.58 4.00 -7.40
N ARG A 22 -21.59 3.15 -7.48
CA ARG A 22 -22.34 2.86 -8.71
C ARG A 22 -23.01 4.11 -9.31
N GLN A 23 -23.26 5.15 -8.52
CA GLN A 23 -23.84 6.41 -8.99
C GLN A 23 -22.78 7.33 -9.62
N LEU A 24 -21.49 7.04 -9.47
CA LEU A 24 -20.43 7.88 -10.00
C LEU A 24 -20.13 7.54 -11.47
N PRO A 25 -20.05 8.55 -12.38
CA PRO A 25 -19.92 8.31 -13.82
C PRO A 25 -18.71 7.46 -14.22
N ASN A 26 -17.58 7.64 -13.52
CA ASN A 26 -16.36 6.86 -13.79
C ASN A 26 -16.52 5.39 -13.38
N PHE A 27 -17.16 5.13 -12.25
CA PHE A 27 -17.46 3.75 -11.83
C PHE A 27 -18.42 3.06 -12.78
N GLN A 28 -19.49 3.75 -13.20
CA GLN A 28 -20.43 3.21 -14.19
C GLN A 28 -19.73 2.78 -15.47
N LYS A 29 -18.82 3.62 -15.99
CA LYS A 29 -18.05 3.33 -17.18
C LYS A 29 -17.20 2.07 -17.06
N TYR A 30 -16.55 1.85 -15.91
CA TYR A 30 -15.67 0.69 -15.70
C TYR A 30 -16.45 -0.56 -15.33
N LEU A 31 -17.55 -0.44 -14.59
CA LEU A 31 -18.41 -1.57 -14.23
C LEU A 31 -19.19 -2.12 -15.42
N ALA A 32 -19.55 -1.30 -16.41
CA ALA A 32 -20.30 -1.72 -17.59
C ALA A 32 -19.62 -2.82 -18.41
N GLY A 33 -18.28 -2.94 -18.35
CA GLY A 33 -17.52 -3.99 -19.06
C GLY A 33 -16.76 -4.94 -18.13
N GLY A 34 -16.99 -4.84 -16.82
CA GLY A 34 -16.28 -5.58 -15.79
C GLY A 34 -17.07 -6.74 -15.19
N CYS A 35 -16.48 -7.37 -14.20
CA CYS A 35 -17.12 -8.36 -13.35
C CYS A 35 -17.15 -7.84 -11.91
N GLU A 36 -18.19 -8.21 -11.19
CA GLU A 36 -18.36 -7.88 -9.78
C GLU A 36 -18.66 -9.13 -8.96
N VAL A 37 -18.08 -9.19 -7.75
CA VAL A 37 -18.43 -10.22 -6.77
C VAL A 37 -19.62 -9.71 -5.97
N THR A 38 -20.81 -10.25 -6.26
CA THR A 38 -22.04 -9.91 -5.55
C THR A 38 -21.97 -10.41 -4.11
N GLY A 39 -22.31 -9.53 -3.14
CA GLY A 39 -22.22 -9.85 -1.71
C GLY A 39 -20.83 -9.71 -1.08
N GLY A 40 -19.88 -9.17 -1.85
CA GLY A 40 -18.54 -8.85 -1.37
C GLY A 40 -17.63 -10.06 -1.13
N MET A 41 -16.47 -9.78 -0.56
CA MET A 41 -15.49 -10.81 -0.19
C MET A 41 -15.14 -10.69 1.30
N ARG A 42 -14.87 -11.82 1.93
CA ARG A 42 -14.28 -11.83 3.27
C ARG A 42 -12.78 -11.65 3.17
N THR A 43 -12.25 -10.71 3.96
CA THR A 43 -10.82 -10.60 4.17
C THR A 43 -10.31 -11.75 5.05
N ILE A 44 -8.98 -11.82 5.18
CA ILE A 44 -8.32 -12.79 6.06
C ILE A 44 -8.49 -12.41 7.54
N TYR A 45 -8.10 -13.32 8.44
CA TYR A 45 -7.93 -13.02 9.87
C TYR A 45 -6.42 -12.97 10.21
N PRO A 46 -5.96 -11.92 10.92
CA PRO A 46 -6.70 -10.75 11.40
C PRO A 46 -7.05 -9.78 10.27
N SER A 47 -8.26 -9.19 10.34
CA SER A 47 -8.80 -8.28 9.33
C SER A 47 -8.29 -6.84 9.53
N VAL A 48 -6.98 -6.68 9.60
CA VAL A 48 -6.32 -5.37 9.71
C VAL A 48 -5.51 -5.09 8.45
N THR A 49 -5.19 -3.82 8.20
CA THR A 49 -4.68 -3.33 6.91
C THR A 49 -3.46 -4.11 6.41
N TYR A 50 -2.39 -4.21 7.19
CA TYR A 50 -1.13 -4.78 6.71
C TYR A 50 -1.19 -6.27 6.42
N PRO A 51 -1.68 -7.13 7.32
CA PRO A 51 -1.89 -8.54 7.03
C PRO A 51 -2.76 -8.78 5.79
N ALA A 52 -3.86 -8.03 5.66
CA ALA A 52 -4.78 -8.18 4.54
C ALA A 52 -4.12 -7.83 3.20
N HIS A 53 -3.47 -6.66 3.12
CA HIS A 53 -2.81 -6.21 1.89
C HIS A 53 -1.62 -7.08 1.51
N VAL A 54 -0.85 -7.60 2.48
CA VAL A 54 0.22 -8.56 2.20
C VAL A 54 -0.34 -9.88 1.69
N SER A 55 -1.45 -10.36 2.25
CA SER A 55 -2.13 -11.56 1.72
C SER A 55 -2.58 -11.39 0.27
N MET A 56 -3.07 -10.20 -0.11
CA MET A 56 -3.48 -9.93 -1.51
C MET A 56 -2.30 -10.02 -2.49
N VAL A 57 -1.12 -9.51 -2.13
CA VAL A 57 0.04 -9.50 -3.03
C VAL A 57 0.89 -10.76 -2.97
N THR A 58 0.68 -11.63 -1.99
CA THR A 58 1.42 -12.89 -1.84
C THR A 58 0.59 -14.12 -2.13
N GLY A 59 -0.74 -14.02 -2.10
CA GLY A 59 -1.64 -15.16 -2.15
C GLY A 59 -1.51 -16.12 -0.96
N CYS A 60 -0.95 -15.65 0.15
CA CYS A 60 -0.67 -16.46 1.35
C CYS A 60 -1.39 -15.90 2.57
N TYR A 61 -1.67 -16.76 3.54
CA TYR A 61 -2.14 -16.36 4.87
C TYR A 61 -0.97 -15.90 5.76
N VAL A 62 -1.30 -15.18 6.84
CA VAL A 62 -0.36 -14.57 7.79
C VAL A 62 0.71 -15.54 8.32
N GLY A 63 0.36 -16.79 8.57
CA GLY A 63 1.30 -17.81 9.03
C GLY A 63 2.41 -18.14 8.03
N LYS A 64 2.21 -17.82 6.75
CA LYS A 64 3.21 -18.01 5.70
C LYS A 64 4.00 -16.74 5.41
N HIS A 65 3.30 -15.61 5.23
CA HIS A 65 3.98 -14.36 4.86
C HIS A 65 4.57 -13.60 6.05
N GLY A 66 4.21 -13.95 7.30
CA GLY A 66 4.85 -13.44 8.52
C GLY A 66 4.33 -12.11 9.05
N VAL A 67 3.55 -11.36 8.27
CA VAL A 67 3.00 -10.05 8.70
C VAL A 67 1.67 -10.29 9.41
N THR A 68 1.67 -10.27 10.74
CA THR A 68 0.52 -10.63 11.60
C THR A 68 -0.22 -9.43 12.16
N SER A 69 0.33 -8.22 12.03
CA SER A 69 -0.22 -6.96 12.55
C SER A 69 0.28 -5.79 11.71
N ASN A 70 -0.27 -4.59 11.94
CA ASN A 70 0.28 -3.34 11.38
C ASN A 70 1.59 -2.93 12.06
N PHE A 71 1.81 -3.40 13.29
CA PHE A 71 2.93 -2.98 14.16
C PHE A 71 3.76 -4.17 14.62
N ASN A 72 5.02 -3.90 14.93
CA ASN A 72 5.83 -4.84 15.70
C ASN A 72 5.28 -4.97 17.13
N PHE A 73 5.06 -6.21 17.57
CA PHE A 73 4.76 -6.46 18.95
C PHE A 73 6.06 -6.41 19.76
N THR A 74 6.14 -5.46 20.68
CA THR A 74 7.20 -5.41 21.70
C THR A 74 6.58 -5.65 23.08
N THR A 75 7.28 -6.35 23.95
CA THR A 75 6.82 -6.67 25.32
C THR A 75 6.59 -5.42 26.18
N THR A 76 7.11 -4.28 25.78
CA THR A 76 7.05 -3.03 26.54
C THR A 76 6.06 -2.02 26.00
N ASN A 77 5.43 -2.23 24.85
CA ASN A 77 4.51 -1.30 24.18
C ASN A 77 5.02 0.16 24.01
N LYS A 78 6.32 0.40 24.27
CA LYS A 78 6.87 1.76 24.25
C LYS A 78 7.31 2.23 22.86
N ASP A 79 7.58 1.29 21.94
CA ASP A 79 8.10 1.59 20.60
C ASP A 79 7.41 0.72 19.55
N THR A 80 6.10 0.86 19.40
CA THR A 80 5.36 0.20 18.32
C THR A 80 5.72 0.85 16.99
N GLN A 81 6.66 0.25 16.27
CA GLN A 81 6.96 0.66 14.91
C GLN A 81 6.04 -0.06 13.93
N TRP A 82 5.56 0.69 12.96
CA TRP A 82 4.82 0.14 11.83
C TRP A 82 5.70 -0.82 11.01
N LEU A 83 5.10 -1.85 10.46
CA LEU A 83 5.79 -2.84 9.60
C LEU A 83 5.91 -2.33 8.16
N TRP A 84 6.45 -1.14 7.94
CA TRP A 84 6.51 -0.50 6.62
C TRP A 84 7.31 -1.28 5.58
N PHE A 85 8.35 -2.02 6.00
CA PHE A 85 9.36 -2.56 5.11
C PHE A 85 9.04 -3.97 4.61
N SER A 86 9.22 -4.19 3.32
CA SER A 86 8.99 -5.46 2.64
C SER A 86 9.84 -6.62 3.14
N LYS A 87 10.96 -6.35 3.84
CA LYS A 87 11.78 -7.36 4.51
C LYS A 87 11.01 -8.19 5.55
N ASN A 88 9.85 -7.71 5.99
CA ASN A 88 8.97 -8.42 6.91
C ASN A 88 8.11 -9.49 6.22
N ILE A 89 8.10 -9.51 4.88
CA ILE A 89 7.38 -10.49 4.07
C ILE A 89 8.31 -11.67 3.80
N HIS A 90 7.95 -12.86 4.24
CA HIS A 90 8.81 -14.06 4.20
C HIS A 90 8.58 -14.93 2.96
N VAL A 91 7.73 -14.53 2.05
CA VAL A 91 7.40 -15.24 0.82
C VAL A 91 7.48 -14.33 -0.39
N GLU A 92 7.50 -14.91 -1.58
CA GLU A 92 7.48 -14.15 -2.83
C GLU A 92 6.16 -13.36 -2.96
N ASP A 93 6.27 -12.10 -3.39
CA ASP A 93 5.15 -11.24 -3.72
C ASP A 93 4.92 -11.11 -5.23
N ILE A 94 3.80 -10.52 -5.61
CA ILE A 94 3.44 -10.32 -7.03
C ILE A 94 4.46 -9.42 -7.76
N PHE A 95 5.13 -8.50 -7.07
CA PHE A 95 6.13 -7.61 -7.68
C PHE A 95 7.37 -8.41 -8.09
N ALA A 96 7.85 -9.30 -7.23
CA ALA A 96 8.95 -10.21 -7.53
C ALA A 96 8.59 -11.15 -8.69
N ALA A 97 7.40 -11.72 -8.67
CA ALA A 97 6.91 -12.59 -9.75
C ALA A 97 6.81 -11.83 -11.08
N ALA A 98 6.31 -10.60 -11.07
CA ALA A 98 6.21 -9.75 -12.26
C ALA A 98 7.59 -9.37 -12.82
N LYS A 99 8.55 -9.05 -11.96
CA LYS A 99 9.94 -8.74 -12.36
C LYS A 99 10.60 -9.93 -13.04
N LYS A 100 10.43 -11.15 -12.53
CA LYS A 100 10.94 -12.37 -13.17
C LYS A 100 10.41 -12.57 -14.59
N GLN A 101 9.22 -12.04 -14.88
CA GLN A 101 8.60 -12.05 -16.22
C GLN A 101 8.95 -10.81 -17.06
N GLY A 102 9.86 -9.96 -16.58
CA GLY A 102 10.32 -8.75 -17.27
C GLY A 102 9.27 -7.63 -17.35
N TYR A 103 8.36 -7.56 -16.38
CA TYR A 103 7.45 -6.44 -16.25
C TYR A 103 8.09 -5.30 -15.43
N THR A 104 7.67 -4.08 -15.74
CA THR A 104 7.89 -2.91 -14.88
C THR A 104 6.80 -2.89 -13.83
N THR A 105 7.16 -2.59 -12.60
CA THR A 105 6.28 -2.64 -11.43
C THR A 105 6.19 -1.28 -10.78
N GLY A 106 5.05 -1.01 -10.15
CA GLY A 106 4.84 0.22 -9.38
C GLY A 106 3.91 -0.02 -8.21
N ALA A 107 4.12 0.71 -7.12
CA ALA A 107 3.24 0.72 -5.96
C ALA A 107 3.15 2.13 -5.38
N ILE A 108 1.93 2.57 -5.06
CA ILE A 108 1.65 3.83 -4.40
C ILE A 108 0.83 3.53 -3.16
N SER A 109 1.35 3.89 -2.00
CA SER A 109 0.73 3.71 -0.69
C SER A 109 0.23 2.28 -0.41
N TRP A 110 0.87 1.29 -1.02
CA TRP A 110 0.58 -0.11 -0.70
C TRP A 110 1.34 -0.51 0.56
N PRO A 111 0.66 -1.06 1.59
CA PRO A 111 1.29 -1.44 2.85
C PRO A 111 2.44 -2.43 2.69
N VAL A 112 3.45 -2.31 3.55
CA VAL A 112 4.61 -3.22 3.64
C VAL A 112 5.42 -3.29 2.34
N THR A 113 5.53 -2.17 1.62
CA THR A 113 6.31 -2.12 0.36
C THR A 113 7.60 -1.32 0.47
N ALA A 114 7.86 -0.61 1.57
CA ALA A 114 9.10 0.15 1.72
C ALA A 114 10.33 -0.75 1.54
N GLY A 115 11.30 -0.26 0.76
CA GLY A 115 12.53 -0.97 0.47
C GLY A 115 12.38 -2.23 -0.39
N ASN A 116 11.24 -2.43 -1.08
CA ASN A 116 11.07 -3.59 -1.95
C ASN A 116 11.88 -3.43 -3.25
N PRO A 117 12.91 -4.26 -3.48
CA PRO A 117 13.80 -4.13 -4.65
C PRO A 117 13.11 -4.51 -5.97
N ASN A 118 11.94 -5.11 -5.91
CA ASN A 118 11.17 -5.54 -7.06
C ASN A 118 10.14 -4.49 -7.52
N ILE A 119 10.14 -3.29 -6.93
CA ILE A 119 9.24 -2.19 -7.31
C ILE A 119 10.05 -1.06 -7.93
N ASP A 120 9.86 -0.83 -9.24
CA ASP A 120 10.60 0.21 -10.00
C ASP A 120 10.12 1.62 -9.65
N TRP A 121 8.81 1.78 -9.42
CA TRP A 121 8.15 3.05 -9.14
C TRP A 121 7.46 2.97 -7.79
N LEU A 122 8.20 3.23 -6.72
CA LEU A 122 7.73 3.08 -5.35
C LEU A 122 7.45 4.43 -4.71
N MET A 123 6.21 4.63 -4.28
CA MET A 123 5.83 5.57 -3.23
C MET A 123 5.23 4.74 -2.09
N ALA A 124 6.07 4.36 -1.14
CA ALA A 124 5.66 3.48 -0.04
C ALA A 124 4.63 4.16 0.88
N GLU A 125 3.84 3.38 1.57
CA GLU A 125 3.12 3.85 2.75
C GLU A 125 4.15 4.04 3.87
N TYR A 126 4.66 5.25 4.00
CA TYR A 126 5.73 5.59 4.93
C TYR A 126 5.57 7.03 5.41
N TRP A 127 5.53 7.23 6.71
CA TRP A 127 5.40 8.55 7.31
C TRP A 127 6.74 9.06 7.81
N MET A 128 6.92 10.38 7.83
CA MET A 128 8.14 11.01 8.33
C MET A 128 8.37 10.63 9.80
N PRO A 129 9.32 9.70 10.10
CA PRO A 129 9.47 9.17 11.44
C PRO A 129 10.27 10.10 12.37
N ASN A 130 11.08 10.99 11.82
CA ASN A 130 12.02 11.79 12.60
C ASN A 130 11.72 13.29 12.48
N PRO A 131 11.98 14.06 13.56
CA PRO A 131 11.98 15.52 13.46
C PRO A 131 13.03 16.00 12.44
N GLY A 132 12.60 16.84 11.51
CA GLY A 132 13.48 17.34 10.44
C GLY A 132 13.42 16.57 9.13
N ASP A 133 12.74 15.43 9.08
CA ASP A 133 12.48 14.76 7.82
C ASP A 133 11.68 15.65 6.87
N THR A 134 12.03 15.57 5.60
CA THR A 134 11.28 16.16 4.50
C THR A 134 10.51 15.09 3.75
N LEU A 135 9.55 15.51 2.93
CA LEU A 135 8.85 14.57 2.03
C LEU A 135 9.84 13.76 1.18
N ARG A 136 10.87 14.42 0.64
CA ARG A 136 11.88 13.77 -0.19
C ARG A 136 12.75 12.80 0.61
N SER A 137 13.28 13.19 1.77
CA SER A 137 14.12 12.31 2.58
C SER A 137 13.36 11.07 3.04
N SER A 138 12.12 11.24 3.49
CA SER A 138 11.29 10.12 3.96
C SER A 138 11.04 9.09 2.86
N PHE A 139 10.67 9.51 1.66
CA PHE A 139 10.47 8.56 0.58
C PHE A 139 11.77 7.99 0.00
N ALA A 140 12.89 8.72 0.09
CA ALA A 140 14.20 8.17 -0.22
C ALA A 140 14.57 7.04 0.76
N ASP A 141 14.38 7.25 2.06
CA ASP A 141 14.61 6.24 3.11
C ASP A 141 13.68 5.03 2.94
N ALA A 142 12.47 5.26 2.42
CA ALA A 142 11.53 4.20 2.07
C ALA A 142 11.86 3.47 0.76
N GLY A 143 12.93 3.85 0.06
CA GLY A 143 13.41 3.16 -1.14
C GLY A 143 12.85 3.66 -2.46
N SER A 144 12.28 4.87 -2.52
CA SER A 144 11.85 5.48 -3.79
C SER A 144 13.07 5.85 -4.65
N SER A 145 12.97 5.60 -5.96
CA SER A 145 13.99 6.04 -6.92
C SER A 145 13.99 7.56 -7.10
N GLU A 146 15.11 8.15 -7.54
CA GLU A 146 15.21 9.59 -7.78
C GLU A 146 14.11 10.11 -8.72
N ALA A 147 13.82 9.38 -9.80
CA ALA A 147 12.75 9.73 -10.72
C ALA A 147 11.37 9.72 -10.04
N MET A 148 11.14 8.79 -9.12
CA MET A 148 9.90 8.76 -8.34
C MET A 148 9.83 9.88 -7.31
N LEU A 149 10.95 10.22 -6.65
CA LEU A 149 11.04 11.35 -5.73
C LEU A 149 10.67 12.67 -6.42
N ASP A 150 11.12 12.86 -7.66
CA ASP A 150 10.78 14.05 -8.46
C ASP A 150 9.28 14.11 -8.81
N ILE A 151 8.66 12.95 -9.08
CA ILE A 151 7.22 12.85 -9.33
C ILE A 151 6.45 13.20 -8.05
N ILE A 152 6.83 12.62 -6.91
CA ILE A 152 6.21 12.88 -5.61
C ILE A 152 6.29 14.37 -5.27
N GLN A 153 7.45 14.98 -5.44
CA GLN A 153 7.67 16.39 -5.11
C GLN A 153 6.85 17.34 -6.00
N ARG A 154 6.77 17.06 -7.31
CA ARG A 154 5.93 17.83 -8.24
C ARG A 154 4.44 17.74 -7.95
N ASN A 155 4.00 16.66 -7.31
CA ASN A 155 2.60 16.39 -6.99
C ASN A 155 2.29 16.53 -5.50
N ALA A 156 3.18 17.11 -4.69
CA ALA A 156 3.04 17.23 -3.24
C ALA A 156 1.73 17.90 -2.80
N GLN A 157 1.21 18.85 -3.60
CA GLN A 157 -0.06 19.54 -3.32
C GLN A 157 -1.29 18.61 -3.32
N TYR A 158 -1.19 17.42 -3.91
CA TYR A 158 -2.28 16.43 -3.95
C TYR A 158 -2.19 15.41 -2.81
N LEU A 159 -1.10 15.43 -2.04
CA LEU A 159 -0.96 14.56 -0.87
C LEU A 159 -1.83 15.07 0.29
N PRO A 160 -2.32 14.19 1.16
CA PRO A 160 -3.11 14.60 2.32
C PRO A 160 -2.37 15.64 3.16
N LYS A 161 -3.08 16.68 3.60
CA LYS A 161 -2.53 17.71 4.49
C LYS A 161 -1.97 17.04 5.75
N GLY A 162 -0.72 17.31 6.08
CA GLY A 162 -0.03 16.71 7.22
C GLY A 162 1.02 15.68 6.86
N TYR A 163 1.08 15.21 5.61
CA TYR A 163 2.17 14.37 5.14
C TYR A 163 3.54 15.06 5.32
N GLU A 164 3.58 16.37 5.11
CA GLU A 164 4.77 17.21 5.29
C GLU A 164 5.15 17.49 6.75
N LYS A 165 4.25 17.22 7.71
CA LYS A 165 4.43 17.60 9.12
C LYS A 165 4.71 16.44 10.06
N GLY A 166 5.04 15.25 9.53
CA GLY A 166 5.36 14.07 10.35
C GLY A 166 4.26 13.68 11.34
N GLY A 167 3.03 14.03 11.03
CA GLY A 167 1.94 13.97 11.97
C GLY A 167 1.34 12.58 12.13
N LYS A 168 1.78 11.84 13.14
CA LYS A 168 1.02 10.68 13.69
C LYS A 168 -0.45 11.01 14.03
N LYS A 169 -0.84 12.28 14.02
CA LYS A 169 -2.16 12.74 14.49
C LYS A 169 -3.23 12.88 13.41
N ASN A 170 -2.90 12.88 12.13
CA ASN A 170 -3.87 13.25 11.09
C ASN A 170 -4.36 12.09 10.21
N PHE A 171 -3.89 10.87 10.42
CA PHE A 171 -4.37 9.69 9.70
C PHE A 171 -5.44 8.88 10.44
N MET A 172 -5.80 9.28 11.67
CA MET A 172 -6.83 8.61 12.48
C MET A 172 -7.99 9.54 12.84
N GLN A 173 -8.26 10.58 12.04
CA GLN A 173 -9.47 11.38 12.17
C GLN A 173 -10.30 11.31 10.91
#